data_f131d2b75059df147ea1a61f9b7b8f0a
#
_entry.id   f131d2b75059df147ea1a61f9b7b8f0a
#
_cell.length_a   1.000
_cell.length_b   1.000
_cell.length_c   1.000
_cell.angle_alpha   90.00
_cell.angle_beta   90.00
_cell.angle_gamma   90.00
#
_symmetry.space_group_name_H-M   'P 1'
#
loop_
_entity.id
_entity.type
_entity.pdbx_description
1 polymer ?
#
loop_
_entity_poly.entity_id
_entity_poly.type
_entity_poly.pdbx_seq_one_letter_code
_entity_poly.pdbx_strand_id
1 'polypeptide(L)'
;MRLSLFSALLVLGSLVSAGELRLATFEADVTPPLGSPLCFNFIKPAATVETPLTARGLILFSEEKPIVLCVADFVVIANGSHDAWKEALAAAAGTTPDRVAMHVIHNHDSPGYDISASAELEKQGLKDVMSLREAHNQAIADTADAVREALSRSAPVTHMGTGTGIVEKFASNRRIIGENGKLEMARMSSCRNEEIIAQPEGTIDPELNLISFWNGETPLAALTFYASHPQSYYGRGGITPDTVGLARNRRSGETGALHIHFDGAGGNVAAGKYNDGSPEARALLVKRIHAGMKEAWEHQITSELSDSEPGWKTIPTQLPWNSPYSVGELTSQLSNPDSDTKTRIRAARDLVYHRRWKEGGKIDIHCLQLGNARVLFFPGELFVEYQIAAKAMLPDDFVAVAAYGDGGPGYIGTEVSYGQGGYEVGRVSRTAPGVESVLNGVIENLLATE
;
A
#
# COMPACT_ATOMS: atom_id res chain seq x y z
N MET A 1 61.68 27.72 4.59
CA MET A 1 61.26 26.55 3.77
C MET A 1 60.35 25.71 4.64
N ARG A 2 59.02 25.85 4.48
CA ARG A 2 58.03 25.05 5.23
C ARG A 2 57.46 24.04 4.26
N LEU A 3 57.70 22.75 4.49
CA LEU A 3 57.07 21.64 3.79
C LEU A 3 55.65 21.45 4.35
N SER A 4 54.64 21.61 3.51
CA SER A 4 53.27 21.22 3.80
C SER A 4 53.09 19.79 3.36
N LEU A 5 52.82 18.88 4.31
CA LEU A 5 52.36 17.54 4.02
C LEU A 5 50.86 17.61 3.65
N PHE A 6 50.53 17.27 2.40
CA PHE A 6 49.17 16.94 1.99
C PHE A 6 48.90 15.48 2.35
N SER A 7 48.04 15.25 3.35
CA SER A 7 47.49 13.92 3.62
C SER A 7 46.38 13.68 2.62
N ALA A 8 46.62 12.80 1.66
CA ALA A 8 45.56 12.28 0.78
C ALA A 8 44.71 11.25 1.58
N LEU A 9 43.49 11.60 1.87
CA LEU A 9 42.49 10.66 2.40
C LEU A 9 42.08 9.71 1.24
N LEU A 10 42.61 8.49 1.27
CA LEU A 10 42.09 7.40 0.40
C LEU A 10 40.70 7.00 0.92
N VAL A 11 39.67 7.42 0.23
CA VAL A 11 38.34 6.84 0.35
C VAL A 11 38.45 5.46 -0.31
N LEU A 12 38.58 4.41 0.49
CA LEU A 12 38.39 3.04 0.03
C LEU A 12 36.88 2.90 -0.31
N GLY A 13 36.51 3.19 -1.54
CA GLY A 13 35.26 2.72 -2.11
C GLY A 13 35.31 1.19 -2.12
N SER A 14 34.43 0.53 -1.38
CA SER A 14 34.24 -0.90 -1.47
C SER A 14 33.89 -1.22 -2.93
N LEU A 15 34.78 -1.92 -3.63
CA LEU A 15 34.48 -2.50 -4.94
C LEU A 15 33.34 -3.49 -4.73
N VAL A 16 32.13 -3.12 -5.14
CA VAL A 16 31.01 -4.05 -5.26
C VAL A 16 31.44 -5.08 -6.27
N SER A 17 31.54 -6.34 -5.86
CA SER A 17 31.74 -7.46 -6.78
C SER A 17 30.53 -7.48 -7.72
N ALA A 18 30.78 -7.49 -9.04
CA ALA A 18 29.71 -7.63 -10.03
C ALA A 18 28.90 -8.90 -9.71
N GLY A 19 27.57 -8.75 -9.47
CA GLY A 19 26.64 -9.85 -9.26
C GLY A 19 26.13 -10.07 -7.81
N GLU A 20 26.60 -9.32 -6.79
CA GLU A 20 26.13 -9.53 -5.42
C GLU A 20 24.87 -8.68 -5.12
N LEU A 21 23.72 -9.34 -4.83
CA LEU A 21 22.52 -8.65 -4.36
C LEU A 21 22.79 -8.03 -2.99
N ARG A 22 22.51 -6.75 -2.85
CA ARG A 22 22.62 -6.02 -1.58
C ARG A 22 21.29 -5.35 -1.23
N LEU A 23 21.08 -5.13 0.06
CA LEU A 23 19.88 -4.51 0.59
C LEU A 23 20.22 -3.45 1.63
N ALA A 24 19.53 -2.32 1.58
CA ALA A 24 19.48 -1.36 2.66
C ALA A 24 18.03 -1.16 3.12
N THR A 25 17.81 -0.99 4.41
CA THR A 25 16.49 -0.66 4.98
C THR A 25 16.44 0.78 5.43
N PHE A 26 15.27 1.41 5.33
CA PHE A 26 15.02 2.75 5.82
C PHE A 26 13.69 2.85 6.55
N GLU A 27 13.60 3.79 7.48
CA GLU A 27 12.39 4.16 8.20
C GLU A 27 12.43 5.64 8.54
N ALA A 28 11.31 6.34 8.36
CA ALA A 28 11.12 7.73 8.74
C ALA A 28 9.83 7.89 9.55
N ASP A 29 9.82 8.78 10.54
CA ASP A 29 8.59 9.22 11.22
C ASP A 29 7.84 10.17 10.27
N VAL A 30 6.59 9.81 9.95
CA VAL A 30 5.71 10.60 9.10
C VAL A 30 4.42 10.98 9.81
N THR A 31 4.45 11.00 11.13
CA THR A 31 3.32 11.36 11.98
C THR A 31 2.92 12.83 11.75
N PRO A 32 1.70 13.11 11.31
CA PRO A 32 1.27 14.48 11.10
C PRO A 32 1.06 15.22 12.44
N PRO A 33 1.15 16.55 12.48
CA PRO A 33 0.89 17.31 13.69
C PRO A 33 -0.57 17.16 14.16
N LEU A 34 -0.82 17.34 15.47
CA LEU A 34 -2.17 17.35 16.04
C LEU A 34 -3.01 18.43 15.37
N GLY A 35 -4.29 18.17 15.19
CA GLY A 35 -5.22 19.01 14.43
C GLY A 35 -5.25 18.72 12.94
N SER A 36 -4.36 17.86 12.41
CA SER A 36 -4.37 17.47 11.00
C SER A 36 -5.66 16.76 10.60
N PRO A 37 -6.20 17.05 9.41
CA PRO A 37 -7.29 16.27 8.85
C PRO A 37 -6.88 14.81 8.67
N LEU A 38 -7.70 13.87 9.16
CA LEU A 38 -7.51 12.43 8.96
C LEU A 38 -8.51 11.91 7.92
N CYS A 39 -8.12 10.86 7.18
CA CYS A 39 -8.94 10.22 6.16
C CYS A 39 -9.60 11.24 5.23
N PHE A 40 -8.82 12.17 4.65
CA PHE A 40 -9.33 13.28 3.82
C PHE A 40 -10.38 14.17 4.51
N ASN A 41 -10.29 14.37 5.82
CA ASN A 41 -11.29 15.08 6.63
C ASN A 41 -12.68 14.39 6.67
N PHE A 42 -12.74 13.09 6.43
CA PHE A 42 -14.00 12.33 6.57
C PHE A 42 -14.27 11.87 7.99
N ILE A 43 -13.26 11.93 8.86
CA ILE A 43 -13.33 11.62 10.29
C ILE A 43 -12.84 12.81 11.12
N LYS A 44 -12.86 12.67 12.45
CA LYS A 44 -12.35 13.70 13.37
C LYS A 44 -10.87 13.97 13.12
N PRO A 45 -10.42 15.24 13.23
CA PRO A 45 -9.00 15.57 13.13
C PRO A 45 -8.18 14.86 14.21
N ALA A 46 -6.87 14.78 13.99
CA ALA A 46 -5.91 14.23 14.92
C ALA A 46 -5.95 14.93 16.28
N ALA A 47 -6.38 14.25 17.33
CA ALA A 47 -6.46 14.76 18.69
C ALA A 47 -5.33 14.23 19.58
N THR A 48 -4.88 13.01 19.32
CA THR A 48 -3.78 12.31 20.03
C THR A 48 -2.96 11.46 19.07
N VAL A 49 -1.75 11.11 19.47
CA VAL A 49 -0.94 10.09 18.82
C VAL A 49 -0.93 8.86 19.73
N GLU A 50 -1.65 7.80 19.34
CA GLU A 50 -1.64 6.52 20.06
C GLU A 50 -0.35 5.75 19.73
N THR A 51 0.03 5.76 18.46
CA THR A 51 1.28 5.16 17.95
C THR A 51 1.74 5.99 16.76
N PRO A 52 3.01 6.42 16.71
CA PRO A 52 3.56 7.14 15.58
C PRO A 52 3.40 6.39 14.25
N LEU A 53 3.24 7.14 13.17
CA LEU A 53 3.18 6.62 11.81
C LEU A 53 4.57 6.62 11.19
N THR A 54 4.85 5.61 10.39
CA THR A 54 6.13 5.49 9.70
C THR A 54 5.96 5.35 8.20
N ALA A 55 6.92 5.87 7.44
CA ALA A 55 7.22 5.39 6.09
C ALA A 55 8.46 4.52 6.20
N ARG A 56 8.36 3.27 5.75
CA ARG A 56 9.45 2.31 5.82
C ARG A 56 9.60 1.52 4.55
N GLY A 57 10.79 1.06 4.28
CA GLY A 57 11.04 0.34 3.07
C GLY A 57 12.42 -0.27 2.99
N LEU A 58 12.72 -0.78 1.81
CA LEU A 58 14.03 -1.30 1.47
C LEU A 58 14.46 -0.85 0.07
N ILE A 59 15.76 -0.89 -0.16
CA ILE A 59 16.40 -0.63 -1.44
C ILE A 59 17.16 -1.90 -1.82
N LEU A 60 16.85 -2.48 -2.98
CA LEU A 60 17.60 -3.58 -3.56
C LEU A 60 18.61 -3.02 -4.57
N PHE A 61 19.86 -3.44 -4.42
CA PHE A 61 20.95 -3.08 -5.30
C PHE A 61 21.46 -4.32 -6.03
N SER A 62 21.56 -4.20 -7.33
CA SER A 62 22.11 -5.20 -8.24
C SER A 62 23.00 -4.50 -9.28
N GLU A 63 23.32 -5.14 -10.39
CA GLU A 63 24.04 -4.52 -11.51
C GLU A 63 23.22 -3.40 -12.17
N GLU A 64 21.88 -3.50 -12.13
CA GLU A 64 20.99 -2.48 -12.63
C GLU A 64 20.77 -1.36 -11.60
N LYS A 65 19.99 -0.34 -12.00
CA LYS A 65 19.57 0.74 -11.08
C LYS A 65 18.81 0.17 -9.89
N PRO A 66 18.95 0.78 -8.71
CA PRO A 66 18.25 0.34 -7.51
C PRO A 66 16.74 0.23 -7.66
N ILE A 67 16.14 -0.75 -6.98
CA ILE A 67 14.69 -0.89 -6.81
C ILE A 67 14.34 -0.41 -5.40
N VAL A 68 13.33 0.45 -5.27
CA VAL A 68 12.86 0.96 -3.98
C VAL A 68 11.46 0.45 -3.70
N LEU A 69 11.29 -0.23 -2.56
CA LEU A 69 9.98 -0.63 -2.05
C LEU A 69 9.69 0.21 -0.80
N CYS A 70 8.59 0.96 -0.80
CA CYS A 70 8.21 1.85 0.30
C CYS A 70 6.74 1.72 0.65
N VAL A 71 6.44 1.67 1.95
CA VAL A 71 5.07 1.69 2.48
C VAL A 71 4.97 2.78 3.54
N ALA A 72 3.95 3.65 3.43
CA ALA A 72 3.62 4.64 4.44
C ALA A 72 2.36 4.26 5.22
N ASP A 73 2.33 4.59 6.50
CA ASP A 73 1.20 4.37 7.40
C ASP A 73 0.09 5.42 7.17
N PHE A 74 -0.34 5.58 5.93
CA PHE A 74 -1.37 6.50 5.49
C PHE A 74 -2.59 5.77 4.94
N VAL A 75 -3.75 6.44 4.93
CA VAL A 75 -4.95 5.86 4.34
C VAL A 75 -4.85 5.84 2.81
N VAL A 76 -4.34 6.90 2.18
CA VAL A 76 -4.19 6.99 0.71
C VAL A 76 -3.09 7.99 0.36
N ILE A 77 -2.31 7.66 -0.67
CA ILE A 77 -1.53 8.61 -1.46
C ILE A 77 -2.03 8.49 -2.90
N ALA A 78 -2.46 9.60 -3.53
CA ALA A 78 -3.12 9.54 -4.83
C ALA A 78 -2.62 10.60 -5.82
N ASN A 79 -2.71 10.28 -7.11
CA ASN A 79 -2.45 11.20 -8.21
C ASN A 79 -1.08 11.91 -8.08
N GLY A 80 -1.04 13.24 -8.16
CA GLY A 80 0.20 14.02 -8.05
C GLY A 80 0.95 13.85 -6.73
N SER A 81 0.28 13.44 -5.64
CA SER A 81 0.99 13.04 -4.41
C SER A 81 1.79 11.76 -4.61
N HIS A 82 1.20 10.76 -5.27
CA HIS A 82 1.90 9.51 -5.54
C HIS A 82 3.10 9.72 -6.47
N ASP A 83 2.93 10.55 -7.51
CA ASP A 83 4.01 10.92 -8.41
C ASP A 83 5.16 11.60 -7.65
N ALA A 84 4.86 12.59 -6.79
CA ALA A 84 5.85 13.30 -5.98
C ALA A 84 6.64 12.39 -5.03
N TRP A 85 5.98 11.42 -4.40
CA TRP A 85 6.65 10.40 -3.58
C TRP A 85 7.62 9.56 -4.41
N LYS A 86 7.17 9.01 -5.55
CA LYS A 86 8.02 8.19 -6.44
C LYS A 86 9.23 8.98 -6.96
N GLU A 87 9.03 10.22 -7.38
CA GLU A 87 10.11 11.10 -7.85
C GLU A 87 11.15 11.38 -6.76
N ALA A 88 10.71 11.71 -5.54
CA ALA A 88 11.60 12.01 -4.43
C ALA A 88 12.42 10.79 -3.98
N LEU A 89 11.79 9.62 -3.85
CA LEU A 89 12.45 8.38 -3.47
C LEU A 89 13.41 7.90 -4.58
N ALA A 90 13.02 8.01 -5.84
CA ALA A 90 13.89 7.69 -6.98
C ALA A 90 15.13 8.56 -6.99
N ALA A 91 14.97 9.88 -6.85
CA ALA A 91 16.08 10.82 -6.79
C ALA A 91 17.02 10.54 -5.60
N ALA A 92 16.44 10.22 -4.42
CA ALA A 92 17.20 9.89 -3.22
C ALA A 92 18.04 8.60 -3.38
N ALA A 93 17.47 7.58 -4.05
CA ALA A 93 18.11 6.29 -4.26
C ALA A 93 19.02 6.23 -5.51
N GLY A 94 19.06 7.29 -6.34
CA GLY A 94 19.80 7.30 -7.60
C GLY A 94 19.18 6.40 -8.68
N THR A 95 17.86 6.24 -8.69
CA THR A 95 17.11 5.41 -9.63
C THR A 95 16.09 6.24 -10.42
N THR A 96 15.11 5.58 -11.04
CA THR A 96 14.02 6.21 -11.82
C THR A 96 12.65 5.89 -11.19
N PRO A 97 11.62 6.75 -11.34
CA PRO A 97 10.32 6.55 -10.70
C PRO A 97 9.64 5.22 -11.05
N ASP A 98 9.88 4.65 -12.22
CA ASP A 98 9.38 3.34 -12.65
C ASP A 98 10.03 2.15 -11.90
N ARG A 99 11.08 2.41 -11.11
CA ARG A 99 11.73 1.43 -10.22
C ARG A 99 11.37 1.66 -8.73
N VAL A 100 10.31 2.39 -8.47
CA VAL A 100 9.80 2.67 -7.12
C VAL A 100 8.38 2.13 -6.98
N ALA A 101 8.17 1.16 -6.08
CA ALA A 101 6.85 0.77 -5.60
C ALA A 101 6.55 1.57 -4.32
N MET A 102 5.64 2.55 -4.43
CA MET A 102 5.16 3.36 -3.30
C MET A 102 3.73 2.96 -2.95
N HIS A 103 3.52 2.47 -1.74
CA HIS A 103 2.25 1.95 -1.24
C HIS A 103 1.88 2.56 0.11
N VAL A 104 0.65 2.30 0.55
CA VAL A 104 0.18 2.62 1.90
C VAL A 104 -0.42 1.39 2.56
N ILE A 105 -0.44 1.35 3.91
CA ILE A 105 -1.17 0.31 4.63
C ILE A 105 -2.67 0.62 4.79
N HIS A 106 -3.16 1.71 4.23
CA HIS A 106 -4.58 2.07 4.18
C HIS A 106 -5.29 2.17 5.54
N ASN A 107 -4.55 2.42 6.63
CA ASN A 107 -5.11 2.63 7.97
C ASN A 107 -5.92 3.94 8.03
N HIS A 108 -7.14 3.90 8.61
CA HIS A 108 -8.07 5.00 8.47
C HIS A 108 -7.88 6.16 9.47
N ASP A 109 -7.29 5.90 10.65
CA ASP A 109 -6.94 6.95 11.62
C ASP A 109 -5.57 7.57 11.27
N SER A 110 -5.41 7.96 10.00
CA SER A 110 -4.22 8.57 9.41
C SER A 110 -4.59 9.58 8.30
N PRO A 111 -3.66 10.41 7.85
CA PRO A 111 -3.92 11.32 6.74
C PRO A 111 -4.06 10.61 5.40
N GLY A 112 -4.79 11.24 4.47
CA GLY A 112 -4.77 10.91 3.05
C GLY A 112 -4.28 12.10 2.25
N TYR A 113 -3.45 11.86 1.22
CA TYR A 113 -2.82 12.91 0.43
C TYR A 113 -3.16 12.80 -1.05
N ASP A 114 -3.63 13.91 -1.63
CA ASP A 114 -3.83 14.15 -3.05
C ASP A 114 -3.62 15.63 -3.33
N ILE A 115 -2.37 16.03 -3.63
CA ILE A 115 -2.00 17.44 -3.84
C ILE A 115 -2.71 18.04 -5.05
N SER A 116 -3.06 17.21 -6.05
CA SER A 116 -3.80 17.66 -7.23
C SER A 116 -5.24 18.03 -6.86
N ALA A 117 -5.92 17.22 -6.05
CA ALA A 117 -7.25 17.54 -5.54
C ALA A 117 -7.22 18.70 -4.53
N SER A 118 -6.19 18.77 -3.67
CA SER A 118 -5.96 19.91 -2.77
C SER A 118 -5.85 21.23 -3.54
N ALA A 119 -5.14 21.23 -4.69
CA ALA A 119 -5.01 22.42 -5.52
C ALA A 119 -6.36 22.86 -6.13
N GLU A 120 -7.24 21.93 -6.51
CA GLU A 120 -8.59 22.27 -6.98
C GLU A 120 -9.47 22.85 -5.86
N LEU A 121 -9.37 22.32 -4.63
CA LEU A 121 -10.06 22.85 -3.47
C LEU A 121 -9.55 24.25 -3.07
N GLU A 122 -8.25 24.48 -3.17
CA GLU A 122 -7.61 25.77 -2.87
C GLU A 122 -8.11 26.88 -3.80
N LYS A 123 -8.32 26.58 -5.10
CA LYS A 123 -8.98 27.50 -6.07
C LYS A 123 -10.40 27.90 -5.66
N GLN A 124 -11.04 27.08 -4.83
CA GLN A 124 -12.37 27.33 -4.26
C GLN A 124 -12.33 27.94 -2.84
N GLY A 125 -11.15 28.42 -2.42
CA GLY A 125 -10.96 29.01 -1.08
C GLY A 125 -10.86 27.98 0.07
N LEU A 126 -10.75 26.68 -0.24
CA LEU A 126 -10.66 25.58 0.73
C LEU A 126 -9.21 25.09 0.87
N LYS A 127 -8.35 25.93 1.45
CA LYS A 127 -6.96 25.59 1.71
C LYS A 127 -6.84 24.58 2.86
N ASP A 128 -5.98 23.59 2.71
CA ASP A 128 -5.61 22.56 3.72
C ASP A 128 -6.80 21.81 4.34
N VAL A 129 -7.99 21.89 3.73
CA VAL A 129 -9.21 21.28 4.27
C VAL A 129 -9.20 19.75 4.20
N MET A 130 -8.50 19.18 3.21
CA MET A 130 -8.43 17.74 2.98
C MET A 130 -7.20 17.13 3.67
N SER A 131 -6.08 17.81 3.63
CA SER A 131 -4.82 17.42 4.25
C SER A 131 -3.90 18.64 4.36
N LEU A 132 -2.96 18.61 5.28
CA LEU A 132 -1.95 19.67 5.40
C LEU A 132 -0.85 19.46 4.37
N ARG A 133 -0.69 20.42 3.43
CA ARG A 133 0.35 20.39 2.41
C ARG A 133 1.77 20.36 3.00
N GLU A 134 2.00 21.10 4.08
CA GLU A 134 3.29 21.15 4.76
C GLU A 134 3.66 19.78 5.34
N ALA A 135 2.72 19.11 6.03
CA ALA A 135 2.94 17.78 6.59
C ALA A 135 3.23 16.74 5.49
N HIS A 136 2.54 16.83 4.35
CA HIS A 136 2.83 15.97 3.19
C HIS A 136 4.25 16.17 2.66
N ASN A 137 4.66 17.43 2.45
CA ASN A 137 5.99 17.72 1.93
C ASN A 137 7.10 17.31 2.91
N GLN A 138 6.86 17.50 4.22
CA GLN A 138 7.81 17.08 5.26
C GLN A 138 7.96 15.55 5.27
N ALA A 139 6.85 14.80 5.20
CA ALA A 139 6.90 13.33 5.16
C ALA A 139 7.70 12.81 3.95
N ILE A 140 7.55 13.44 2.78
CA ILE A 140 8.38 13.11 1.60
C ILE A 140 9.85 13.42 1.86
N ALA A 141 10.16 14.59 2.40
CA ALA A 141 11.54 15.02 2.63
C ALA A 141 12.24 14.10 3.64
N ASP A 142 11.60 13.83 4.79
CA ASP A 142 12.16 12.97 5.84
C ASP A 142 12.37 11.53 5.33
N THR A 143 11.46 11.01 4.52
CA THR A 143 11.62 9.68 3.94
C THR A 143 12.74 9.65 2.89
N ALA A 144 12.85 10.68 2.05
CA ALA A 144 13.94 10.78 1.09
C ALA A 144 15.31 10.91 1.77
N ASP A 145 15.39 11.62 2.90
CA ASP A 145 16.61 11.70 3.70
C ASP A 145 16.96 10.35 4.32
N ALA A 146 15.99 9.63 4.88
CA ALA A 146 16.19 8.26 5.38
C ALA A 146 16.68 7.30 4.29
N VAL A 147 16.18 7.43 3.05
CA VAL A 147 16.68 6.68 1.88
C VAL A 147 18.15 7.02 1.61
N ARG A 148 18.52 8.32 1.54
CA ARG A 148 19.93 8.72 1.30
C ARG A 148 20.88 8.19 2.36
N GLU A 149 20.48 8.25 3.63
CA GLU A 149 21.29 7.73 4.74
C GLU A 149 21.43 6.20 4.66
N ALA A 150 20.39 5.49 4.22
CA ALA A 150 20.40 4.04 4.10
C ALA A 150 21.41 3.53 3.05
N LEU A 151 21.68 4.29 1.97
CA LEU A 151 22.60 3.86 0.90
C LEU A 151 23.97 3.42 1.41
N SER A 152 24.49 4.09 2.43
CA SER A 152 25.80 3.78 3.03
C SER A 152 25.77 2.54 3.95
N ARG A 153 24.59 2.02 4.28
CA ARG A 153 24.38 0.89 5.21
C ARG A 153 23.93 -0.39 4.51
N SER A 154 24.06 -0.46 3.19
CA SER A 154 23.68 -1.67 2.45
C SER A 154 24.50 -2.88 2.89
N ALA A 155 23.83 -4.01 3.07
CA ALA A 155 24.44 -5.30 3.40
C ALA A 155 24.21 -6.31 2.28
N PRO A 156 25.12 -7.29 2.10
CA PRO A 156 24.90 -8.42 1.18
C PRO A 156 23.65 -9.20 1.59
N VAL A 157 22.92 -9.70 0.59
CA VAL A 157 21.82 -10.65 0.79
C VAL A 157 22.29 -12.03 0.36
N THR A 158 22.53 -12.90 1.32
CA THR A 158 23.00 -14.27 1.05
C THR A 158 21.88 -15.28 0.90
N HIS A 159 20.75 -15.05 1.58
CA HIS A 159 19.60 -15.95 1.58
C HIS A 159 18.29 -15.16 1.51
N MET A 160 17.28 -15.78 0.95
CA MET A 160 15.90 -15.34 1.01
C MET A 160 15.04 -16.46 1.60
N GLY A 161 14.08 -16.08 2.46
CA GLY A 161 13.04 -16.99 2.94
C GLY A 161 11.69 -16.62 2.36
N THR A 162 10.88 -17.60 1.97
CA THR A 162 9.47 -17.44 1.67
C THR A 162 8.63 -18.27 2.64
N GLY A 163 7.58 -17.68 3.20
CA GLY A 163 6.73 -18.35 4.17
C GLY A 163 5.28 -17.90 4.05
N THR A 164 4.37 -18.78 4.48
CA THR A 164 2.93 -18.52 4.52
C THR A 164 2.42 -18.87 5.91
N GLY A 165 1.62 -17.98 6.50
CA GLY A 165 0.88 -18.21 7.73
C GLY A 165 -0.60 -17.97 7.52
N ILE A 166 -1.45 -18.67 8.26
CA ILE A 166 -2.90 -18.54 8.16
C ILE A 166 -3.40 -17.54 9.22
N VAL A 167 -4.12 -16.52 8.78
CA VAL A 167 -4.74 -15.54 9.69
C VAL A 167 -6.21 -15.92 9.90
N GLU A 168 -6.46 -16.68 10.95
CA GLU A 168 -7.81 -17.14 11.28
C GLU A 168 -8.67 -16.05 11.91
N LYS A 169 -9.96 -16.02 11.57
CA LYS A 169 -10.98 -15.17 12.20
C LYS A 169 -10.61 -13.67 12.18
N PHE A 170 -10.07 -13.22 11.06
CA PHE A 170 -9.74 -11.82 10.82
C PHE A 170 -10.53 -11.28 9.62
N ALA A 171 -10.27 -11.81 8.44
CA ALA A 171 -10.86 -11.36 7.19
C ALA A 171 -12.30 -11.89 6.99
N SER A 172 -13.10 -11.07 6.33
CA SER A 172 -14.40 -11.48 5.78
C SER A 172 -14.75 -10.59 4.61
N ASN A 173 -15.33 -11.16 3.56
CA ASN A 173 -15.82 -10.37 2.43
C ASN A 173 -16.94 -9.42 2.90
N ARG A 174 -16.90 -8.20 2.42
CA ARG A 174 -17.87 -7.16 2.78
C ARG A 174 -19.20 -7.34 2.05
N ARG A 175 -19.19 -8.06 0.93
CA ARG A 175 -20.27 -8.18 -0.01
C ARG A 175 -21.02 -9.51 0.19
N ILE A 176 -22.24 -9.45 0.70
CA ILE A 176 -23.14 -10.59 0.85
C ILE A 176 -24.12 -10.50 -0.29
N ILE A 177 -23.99 -11.43 -1.25
CA ILE A 177 -24.78 -11.46 -2.49
C ILE A 177 -26.00 -12.34 -2.26
N GLY A 178 -27.18 -11.80 -2.56
CA GLY A 178 -28.44 -12.52 -2.46
C GLY A 178 -28.69 -13.45 -3.65
N GLU A 179 -29.76 -14.24 -3.57
CA GLU A 179 -30.15 -15.20 -4.60
C GLU A 179 -30.43 -14.55 -5.97
N ASN A 180 -30.80 -13.27 -5.99
CA ASN A 180 -31.01 -12.48 -7.20
C ASN A 180 -29.71 -11.99 -7.86
N GLY A 181 -28.54 -12.37 -7.34
CA GLY A 181 -27.22 -11.96 -7.83
C GLY A 181 -26.88 -10.49 -7.56
N LYS A 182 -27.59 -9.80 -6.68
CA LYS A 182 -27.31 -8.43 -6.25
C LYS A 182 -26.76 -8.39 -4.83
N LEU A 183 -26.09 -7.30 -4.48
CA LEU A 183 -25.69 -7.04 -3.10
C LEU A 183 -26.94 -6.93 -2.24
N GLU A 184 -27.09 -7.84 -1.28
CA GLU A 184 -28.21 -7.87 -0.34
C GLU A 184 -27.83 -7.17 0.97
N MET A 185 -26.64 -7.48 1.51
CA MET A 185 -26.13 -6.87 2.74
C MET A 185 -24.67 -6.49 2.57
N ALA A 186 -24.26 -5.45 3.27
CA ALA A 186 -22.86 -5.01 3.33
C ALA A 186 -22.30 -5.15 4.75
N ARG A 187 -21.27 -5.97 4.92
CA ARG A 187 -20.54 -6.13 6.17
C ARG A 187 -19.34 -5.20 6.20
N MET A 188 -19.50 -4.02 6.80
CA MET A 188 -18.43 -3.03 6.88
C MET A 188 -17.29 -3.47 7.79
N SER A 189 -16.24 -2.67 7.95
CA SER A 189 -15.03 -3.04 8.73
C SER A 189 -15.27 -3.29 10.23
N SER A 190 -16.41 -2.79 10.76
CA SER A 190 -16.96 -3.20 12.05
C SER A 190 -18.46 -3.44 11.92
N CYS A 191 -18.97 -4.47 12.60
CA CYS A 191 -20.38 -4.84 12.54
C CYS A 191 -20.87 -5.33 13.90
N ARG A 192 -22.11 -4.94 14.28
CA ARG A 192 -22.82 -5.40 15.49
C ARG A 192 -24.18 -6.04 15.15
N ASN A 193 -24.52 -6.13 13.88
CA ASN A 193 -25.73 -6.79 13.44
C ASN A 193 -25.48 -8.29 13.38
N GLU A 194 -26.20 -9.05 14.24
CA GLU A 194 -26.03 -10.49 14.40
C GLU A 194 -26.34 -11.27 13.11
N GLU A 195 -27.33 -10.83 12.34
CA GLU A 195 -27.71 -11.46 11.07
C GLU A 195 -26.59 -11.35 10.04
N ILE A 196 -25.95 -10.17 9.93
CA ILE A 196 -24.82 -9.92 9.04
C ILE A 196 -23.58 -10.69 9.52
N ILE A 197 -23.33 -10.73 10.84
CA ILE A 197 -22.20 -11.47 11.44
C ILE A 197 -22.37 -12.97 11.22
N ALA A 198 -23.59 -13.50 11.27
CA ALA A 198 -23.89 -14.92 11.05
C ALA A 198 -23.57 -15.39 9.62
N GLN A 199 -23.59 -14.49 8.63
CA GLN A 199 -23.27 -14.85 7.24
C GLN A 199 -21.85 -15.42 7.10
N PRO A 200 -21.58 -16.31 6.12
CA PRO A 200 -20.26 -16.85 5.85
C PRO A 200 -19.20 -15.74 5.66
N GLU A 201 -17.93 -16.09 5.80
CA GLU A 201 -16.81 -15.16 5.51
C GLU A 201 -16.84 -14.66 4.06
N GLY A 202 -17.35 -15.47 3.15
CA GLY A 202 -17.34 -15.20 1.71
C GLY A 202 -15.95 -15.44 1.09
N THR A 203 -15.73 -14.88 -0.10
CA THR A 203 -14.44 -14.98 -0.78
C THR A 203 -13.38 -14.15 -0.07
N ILE A 204 -12.37 -14.80 0.49
CA ILE A 204 -11.19 -14.20 1.14
C ILE A 204 -9.94 -14.98 0.76
N ASP A 205 -8.78 -14.37 0.94
CA ASP A 205 -7.51 -15.08 0.99
C ASP A 205 -7.01 -15.05 2.45
N PRO A 206 -7.03 -16.18 3.18
CA PRO A 206 -6.62 -16.23 4.58
C PRO A 206 -5.10 -16.26 4.76
N GLU A 207 -4.33 -16.40 3.66
CA GLU A 207 -2.89 -16.53 3.69
C GLU A 207 -2.21 -15.17 3.86
N LEU A 208 -1.35 -15.08 4.87
CA LEU A 208 -0.36 -14.03 5.00
C LEU A 208 0.95 -14.51 4.41
N ASN A 209 1.39 -13.88 3.33
CA ASN A 209 2.63 -14.20 2.66
C ASN A 209 3.79 -13.40 3.27
N LEU A 210 4.97 -14.01 3.35
CA LEU A 210 6.20 -13.40 3.88
C LEU A 210 7.38 -13.68 2.95
N ILE A 211 8.19 -12.65 2.70
CA ILE A 211 9.53 -12.75 2.11
C ILE A 211 10.52 -12.14 3.10
N SER A 212 11.55 -12.86 3.47
CA SER A 212 12.61 -12.39 4.35
C SER A 212 13.96 -12.38 3.66
N PHE A 213 14.84 -11.45 4.06
CA PHE A 213 16.18 -11.28 3.52
C PHE A 213 17.22 -11.42 4.63
N TRP A 214 18.30 -12.12 4.35
CA TRP A 214 19.31 -12.51 5.32
C TRP A 214 20.73 -12.28 4.82
N ASN A 215 21.62 -11.90 5.75
CA ASN A 215 23.06 -11.95 5.56
C ASN A 215 23.65 -12.99 6.53
N GLY A 216 23.96 -14.19 6.03
CA GLY A 216 24.24 -15.34 6.87
C GLY A 216 23.07 -15.63 7.81
N GLU A 217 23.32 -15.62 9.12
CA GLU A 217 22.29 -15.81 10.16
C GLU A 217 21.59 -14.51 10.59
N THR A 218 22.01 -13.36 10.07
CA THR A 218 21.46 -12.05 10.45
C THR A 218 20.29 -11.68 9.57
N PRO A 219 19.07 -11.54 10.11
CA PRO A 219 17.91 -11.07 9.34
C PRO A 219 18.04 -9.57 9.07
N LEU A 220 17.79 -9.17 7.82
CA LEU A 220 17.89 -7.77 7.37
C LEU A 220 16.50 -7.11 7.32
N ALA A 221 15.58 -7.75 6.60
CA ALA A 221 14.22 -7.24 6.37
C ALA A 221 13.22 -8.37 6.19
N ALA A 222 11.94 -8.08 6.43
CA ALA A 222 10.83 -8.96 6.11
C ALA A 222 9.70 -8.17 5.45
N LEU A 223 9.27 -8.59 4.27
CA LEU A 223 8.06 -8.11 3.62
C LEU A 223 6.91 -9.04 3.99
N THR A 224 5.77 -8.49 4.37
CA THR A 224 4.55 -9.26 4.63
C THR A 224 3.40 -8.71 3.81
N PHE A 225 2.50 -9.61 3.33
CA PHE A 225 1.37 -9.29 2.47
C PHE A 225 0.12 -9.98 3.00
N TYR A 226 -0.98 -9.22 3.20
CA TYR A 226 -2.24 -9.80 3.66
C TYR A 226 -3.43 -9.00 3.15
N ALA A 227 -4.45 -9.68 2.63
CA ALA A 227 -5.61 -9.06 1.99
C ALA A 227 -6.74 -8.78 2.98
N SER A 228 -6.71 -7.60 3.62
CA SER A 228 -7.85 -7.11 4.40
C SER A 228 -7.71 -5.62 4.71
N HIS A 229 -8.80 -4.86 4.70
CA HIS A 229 -8.81 -3.48 5.18
C HIS A 229 -8.33 -3.37 6.63
N PRO A 230 -7.28 -2.61 6.93
CA PRO A 230 -6.80 -2.36 8.28
C PRO A 230 -7.59 -1.21 8.94
N GLN A 231 -8.83 -1.47 9.25
CA GLN A 231 -9.79 -0.52 9.80
C GLN A 231 -10.48 -1.12 11.04
N SER A 232 -9.72 -1.28 12.13
CA SER A 232 -10.31 -1.73 13.40
C SER A 232 -11.11 -0.63 14.07
N TYR A 233 -10.65 0.61 13.93
CA TYR A 233 -11.34 1.84 14.34
C TYR A 233 -11.60 2.76 13.15
N TYR A 234 -12.53 3.70 13.35
CA TYR A 234 -12.82 4.73 12.36
C TYR A 234 -13.24 6.04 13.07
N GLY A 235 -12.33 7.02 13.05
CA GLY A 235 -12.65 8.37 13.52
C GLY A 235 -12.68 8.57 15.02
N ARG A 236 -11.85 7.86 15.78
CA ARG A 236 -11.71 8.11 17.23
C ARG A 236 -10.79 9.29 17.54
N GLY A 237 -10.01 9.77 16.55
CA GLY A 237 -9.12 10.93 16.65
C GLY A 237 -7.73 10.61 17.19
N GLY A 238 -7.40 9.35 17.43
CA GLY A 238 -6.06 8.90 17.77
C GLY A 238 -5.31 8.40 16.54
N ILE A 239 -4.17 9.03 16.22
CA ILE A 239 -3.29 8.58 15.14
C ILE A 239 -2.73 7.20 15.47
N THR A 240 -2.84 6.24 14.53
CA THR A 240 -2.37 4.87 14.73
C THR A 240 -2.19 4.15 13.40
N PRO A 241 -1.17 3.26 13.26
CA PRO A 241 -1.02 2.40 12.09
C PRO A 241 -1.96 1.19 12.09
N ASP A 242 -3.01 1.18 12.92
CA ASP A 242 -4.02 0.13 13.09
C ASP A 242 -3.42 -1.27 13.35
N THR A 243 -4.22 -2.32 13.18
CA THR A 243 -3.88 -3.70 13.56
C THR A 243 -2.63 -4.23 12.87
N VAL A 244 -2.50 -4.00 11.57
CA VAL A 244 -1.37 -4.49 10.75
C VAL A 244 -0.07 -3.81 11.14
N GLY A 245 -0.09 -2.48 11.34
CA GLY A 245 1.09 -1.73 11.74
C GLY A 245 1.53 -2.04 13.16
N LEU A 246 0.59 -2.23 14.10
CA LEU A 246 0.89 -2.65 15.48
C LEU A 246 1.53 -4.04 15.51
N ALA A 247 0.99 -5.00 14.75
CA ALA A 247 1.55 -6.36 14.66
C ALA A 247 2.95 -6.35 14.02
N ARG A 248 3.13 -5.62 12.92
CA ARG A 248 4.39 -5.44 12.20
C ARG A 248 5.47 -4.84 13.12
N ASN A 249 5.15 -3.77 13.88
CA ASN A 249 6.09 -3.15 14.82
C ASN A 249 6.55 -4.14 15.89
N ARG A 250 5.63 -4.94 16.41
CA ARG A 250 5.95 -5.99 17.37
C ARG A 250 6.87 -7.05 16.75
N ARG A 251 6.61 -7.49 15.52
CA ARG A 251 7.47 -8.46 14.81
C ARG A 251 8.88 -7.92 14.59
N SER A 252 9.02 -6.63 14.22
CA SER A 252 10.35 -6.02 14.12
C SER A 252 11.15 -6.12 15.43
N GLY A 253 10.50 -5.86 16.57
CA GLY A 253 11.16 -5.99 17.89
C GLY A 253 11.51 -7.43 18.27
N GLU A 254 10.73 -8.42 17.81
CA GLU A 254 10.95 -9.84 18.14
C GLU A 254 12.04 -10.49 17.27
N THR A 255 12.19 -10.07 16.00
CA THR A 255 13.09 -10.73 15.04
C THR A 255 14.40 -9.97 14.81
N GLY A 256 14.43 -8.67 15.12
CA GLY A 256 15.54 -7.79 14.77
C GLY A 256 15.58 -7.36 13.30
N ALA A 257 14.74 -7.92 12.44
CA ALA A 257 14.56 -7.47 11.06
C ALA A 257 13.60 -6.28 10.99
N LEU A 258 13.77 -5.38 10.03
CA LEU A 258 12.74 -4.39 9.72
C LEU A 258 11.57 -5.09 9.01
N HIS A 259 10.42 -5.20 9.68
CA HIS A 259 9.20 -5.69 9.05
C HIS A 259 8.50 -4.56 8.30
N ILE A 260 8.20 -4.80 7.03
CA ILE A 260 7.49 -3.92 6.10
C ILE A 260 6.23 -4.65 5.68
N HIS A 261 5.05 -4.09 5.96
CA HIS A 261 3.78 -4.72 5.61
C HIS A 261 3.15 -4.01 4.42
N PHE A 262 2.80 -4.77 3.40
CA PHE A 262 1.97 -4.35 2.28
C PHE A 262 0.58 -4.95 2.43
N ASP A 263 -0.45 -4.13 2.39
CA ASP A 263 -1.79 -4.69 2.29
C ASP A 263 -1.97 -5.35 0.93
N GLY A 264 -2.50 -6.56 0.94
CA GLY A 264 -2.92 -7.27 -0.26
C GLY A 264 -4.22 -6.71 -0.84
N ALA A 265 -4.81 -7.42 -1.79
CA ALA A 265 -6.05 -7.03 -2.46
C ALA A 265 -7.24 -7.12 -1.48
N GLY A 266 -7.38 -6.12 -0.61
CA GLY A 266 -8.39 -6.05 0.46
C GLY A 266 -9.60 -5.17 0.14
N GLY A 267 -9.82 -4.74 -1.12
CA GLY A 267 -10.87 -3.78 -1.46
C GLY A 267 -12.27 -4.20 -1.02
N ASN A 268 -12.62 -5.46 -1.20
CA ASN A 268 -13.89 -6.03 -0.75
C ASN A 268 -13.78 -6.89 0.51
N VAL A 269 -12.66 -6.87 1.21
CA VAL A 269 -12.40 -7.68 2.40
C VAL A 269 -12.10 -6.81 3.61
N ALA A 270 -12.66 -7.11 4.76
CA ALA A 270 -12.45 -6.39 6.02
C ALA A 270 -12.73 -7.29 7.23
N ALA A 271 -12.42 -6.80 8.43
CA ALA A 271 -12.58 -7.56 9.67
C ALA A 271 -14.03 -7.63 10.21
N GLY A 272 -15.04 -7.14 9.47
CA GLY A 272 -16.36 -6.87 10.00
C GLY A 272 -17.08 -8.04 10.68
N LYS A 273 -16.82 -9.29 10.28
CA LYS A 273 -17.37 -10.47 10.97
C LYS A 273 -16.81 -10.65 12.40
N TYR A 274 -15.60 -10.15 12.64
CA TYR A 274 -14.83 -10.38 13.85
C TYR A 274 -14.48 -9.09 14.62
N ASN A 275 -15.05 -7.98 14.19
CA ASN A 275 -14.82 -6.64 14.73
C ASN A 275 -16.15 -5.94 15.05
N ASP A 276 -16.41 -5.71 16.32
CA ASP A 276 -17.55 -4.91 16.80
C ASP A 276 -17.19 -3.43 17.05
N GLY A 277 -15.91 -3.06 16.74
CA GLY A 277 -15.36 -1.73 16.99
C GLY A 277 -14.96 -1.45 18.44
N SER A 278 -14.90 -2.49 19.29
CA SER A 278 -14.41 -2.36 20.67
C SER A 278 -12.88 -2.42 20.76
N PRO A 279 -12.29 -1.92 21.86
CA PRO A 279 -10.86 -2.09 22.11
C PRO A 279 -10.44 -3.57 22.23
N GLU A 280 -11.31 -4.41 22.76
CA GLU A 280 -11.11 -5.84 22.93
C GLU A 280 -11.04 -6.56 21.59
N ALA A 281 -11.96 -6.23 20.67
CA ALA A 281 -11.93 -6.76 19.30
C ALA A 281 -10.65 -6.34 18.58
N ARG A 282 -10.23 -5.07 18.70
CA ARG A 282 -8.98 -4.57 18.12
C ARG A 282 -7.77 -5.32 18.66
N ALA A 283 -7.65 -5.49 19.98
CA ALA A 283 -6.54 -6.23 20.59
C ALA A 283 -6.48 -7.68 20.08
N LEU A 284 -7.64 -8.32 19.90
CA LEU A 284 -7.74 -9.67 19.36
C LEU A 284 -7.32 -9.73 17.89
N LEU A 285 -7.70 -8.75 17.07
CA LEU A 285 -7.28 -8.67 15.67
C LEU A 285 -5.77 -8.48 15.55
N VAL A 286 -5.15 -7.59 16.36
CA VAL A 286 -3.69 -7.46 16.43
C VAL A 286 -3.02 -8.78 16.75
N LYS A 287 -3.55 -9.53 17.74
CA LYS A 287 -3.01 -10.85 18.11
C LYS A 287 -3.10 -11.85 16.96
N ARG A 288 -4.21 -11.86 16.20
CA ARG A 288 -4.44 -12.80 15.10
C ARG A 288 -3.50 -12.57 13.93
N ILE A 289 -3.38 -11.31 13.47
CA ILE A 289 -2.46 -11.02 12.36
C ILE A 289 -1.00 -11.16 12.77
N HIS A 290 -0.65 -10.81 14.02
CA HIS A 290 0.67 -11.09 14.58
C HIS A 290 0.99 -12.59 14.58
N ALA A 291 0.02 -13.45 14.94
CA ALA A 291 0.19 -14.91 14.90
C ALA A 291 0.45 -15.42 13.49
N GLY A 292 -0.29 -14.93 12.47
CA GLY A 292 -0.04 -15.27 11.07
C GLY A 292 1.35 -14.81 10.60
N MET A 293 1.78 -13.58 10.97
CA MET A 293 3.13 -13.11 10.67
C MET A 293 4.21 -13.98 11.32
N LYS A 294 3.96 -14.44 12.56
CA LYS A 294 4.88 -15.32 13.28
C LYS A 294 4.94 -16.69 12.63
N GLU A 295 3.81 -17.27 12.29
CA GLU A 295 3.71 -18.57 11.61
C GLU A 295 4.45 -18.54 10.26
N ALA A 296 4.22 -17.53 9.44
CA ALA A 296 4.92 -17.36 8.17
C ALA A 296 6.44 -17.26 8.34
N TRP A 297 6.91 -16.60 9.40
CA TRP A 297 8.34 -16.50 9.73
C TRP A 297 8.92 -17.83 10.20
N GLU A 298 8.21 -18.58 11.03
CA GLU A 298 8.71 -19.84 11.63
C GLU A 298 8.70 -21.00 10.63
N HIS A 299 7.80 -20.96 9.64
CA HIS A 299 7.67 -22.02 8.62
C HIS A 299 8.26 -21.62 7.26
N GLN A 300 9.04 -20.52 7.18
CA GLN A 300 9.65 -20.10 5.94
C GLN A 300 10.66 -21.13 5.41
N ILE A 301 10.68 -21.27 4.10
CA ILE A 301 11.71 -22.04 3.39
C ILE A 301 12.77 -21.06 2.93
N THR A 302 14.00 -21.23 3.41
CA THR A 302 15.13 -20.39 3.02
C THR A 302 15.91 -21.00 1.88
N SER A 303 16.34 -20.18 0.94
CA SER A 303 17.21 -20.55 -0.18
C SER A 303 18.36 -19.57 -0.32
N GLU A 304 19.53 -20.05 -0.77
CA GLU A 304 20.62 -19.17 -1.17
C GLU A 304 20.20 -18.34 -2.38
N LEU A 305 20.48 -17.03 -2.31
CA LEU A 305 20.37 -16.12 -3.44
C LEU A 305 21.75 -15.98 -4.08
N SER A 306 22.24 -17.07 -4.69
CA SER A 306 23.45 -17.01 -5.48
C SER A 306 23.12 -16.51 -6.89
N ASP A 307 23.74 -15.42 -7.31
CA ASP A 307 23.79 -14.89 -8.69
C ASP A 307 22.43 -14.52 -9.32
N SER A 308 21.35 -14.41 -8.55
CA SER A 308 20.03 -14.05 -9.09
C SER A 308 19.81 -12.54 -9.03
N GLU A 309 19.97 -11.85 -10.16
CA GLU A 309 19.51 -10.48 -10.32
C GLU A 309 18.02 -10.38 -10.00
N PRO A 310 17.58 -9.38 -9.22
CA PRO A 310 16.16 -9.15 -9.01
C PRO A 310 15.52 -8.71 -10.32
N GLY A 311 14.60 -9.49 -10.85
CA GLY A 311 13.80 -9.11 -12.00
C GLY A 311 12.83 -7.98 -11.61
N TRP A 312 12.78 -6.91 -12.40
CA TRP A 312 11.82 -5.83 -12.24
C TRP A 312 11.13 -5.52 -13.55
N LYS A 313 9.84 -5.80 -13.60
CA LYS A 313 9.01 -5.55 -14.79
C LYS A 313 7.94 -4.52 -14.47
N THR A 314 7.76 -3.55 -15.35
CA THR A 314 6.78 -2.46 -15.21
C THR A 314 5.89 -2.40 -16.43
N ILE A 315 4.58 -2.34 -16.23
CA ILE A 315 3.59 -2.14 -17.30
C ILE A 315 2.79 -0.88 -16.99
N PRO A 316 3.07 0.24 -17.68
CA PRO A 316 2.28 1.46 -17.54
C PRO A 316 0.87 1.25 -18.12
N THR A 317 -0.15 1.28 -17.26
CA THR A 317 -1.52 0.88 -17.57
C THR A 317 -2.48 2.05 -17.40
N GLN A 318 -3.33 2.29 -18.39
CA GLN A 318 -4.47 3.19 -18.26
C GLN A 318 -5.71 2.38 -17.91
N LEU A 319 -6.28 2.61 -16.72
CA LEU A 319 -7.50 1.95 -16.29
C LEU A 319 -8.73 2.64 -16.90
N PRO A 320 -9.75 1.91 -17.37
CA PRO A 320 -10.95 2.50 -17.94
C PRO A 320 -11.71 3.29 -16.88
N TRP A 321 -12.00 4.58 -17.18
CA TRP A 321 -12.66 5.49 -16.25
C TRP A 321 -14.17 5.31 -16.22
N ASN A 322 -14.75 5.46 -15.03
CA ASN A 322 -16.18 5.58 -14.82
C ASN A 322 -16.46 6.49 -13.60
N SER A 323 -17.64 7.08 -13.57
CA SER A 323 -18.16 7.83 -12.42
C SER A 323 -19.69 7.83 -12.48
N PRO A 324 -20.39 7.77 -11.34
CA PRO A 324 -21.83 7.96 -11.30
C PRO A 324 -22.28 9.40 -11.59
N TYR A 325 -21.34 10.33 -11.68
CA TYR A 325 -21.59 11.74 -11.96
C TYR A 325 -20.90 12.19 -13.24
N SER A 326 -21.59 13.02 -14.02
CA SER A 326 -20.97 13.74 -15.14
C SER A 326 -19.93 14.75 -14.66
N VAL A 327 -19.00 15.10 -15.53
CA VAL A 327 -17.99 16.15 -15.24
C VAL A 327 -18.64 17.48 -14.89
N GLY A 328 -19.80 17.81 -15.51
CA GLY A 328 -20.56 19.03 -15.19
C GLY A 328 -21.12 19.00 -13.76
N GLU A 329 -21.68 17.88 -13.34
CA GLU A 329 -22.18 17.71 -11.96
C GLU A 329 -21.05 17.76 -10.93
N LEU A 330 -19.92 17.10 -11.18
CA LEU A 330 -18.75 17.16 -10.32
C LEU A 330 -18.21 18.60 -10.20
N THR A 331 -18.15 19.34 -11.33
CA THR A 331 -17.72 20.74 -11.35
C THR A 331 -18.69 21.60 -10.52
N SER A 332 -19.98 21.39 -10.67
CA SER A 332 -21.02 22.08 -9.89
C SER A 332 -20.91 21.77 -8.38
N GLN A 333 -20.72 20.48 -8.02
CA GLN A 333 -20.54 20.09 -6.62
C GLN A 333 -19.29 20.72 -6.00
N LEU A 334 -18.19 20.81 -6.74
CA LEU A 334 -16.93 21.42 -6.27
C LEU A 334 -17.08 22.93 -6.08
N SER A 335 -17.70 23.64 -7.02
CA SER A 335 -17.79 25.11 -7.02
C SER A 335 -18.92 25.69 -6.18
N ASN A 336 -19.95 24.89 -5.83
CA ASN A 336 -21.06 25.35 -5.04
C ASN A 336 -20.66 25.53 -3.56
N PRO A 337 -20.70 26.79 -3.01
CA PRO A 337 -20.35 27.04 -1.64
C PRO A 337 -21.32 26.41 -0.62
N ASP A 338 -22.56 26.10 -1.01
CA ASP A 338 -23.57 25.46 -0.19
C ASP A 338 -23.40 23.93 -0.10
N SER A 339 -22.56 23.34 -0.96
CA SER A 339 -22.20 21.91 -0.86
C SER A 339 -21.35 21.68 0.39
N ASP A 340 -21.61 20.58 1.09
CA ASP A 340 -20.78 20.19 2.24
C ASP A 340 -19.34 19.89 1.81
N THR A 341 -18.40 20.12 2.72
CA THR A 341 -16.97 19.99 2.47
C THR A 341 -16.58 18.60 1.94
N LYS A 342 -17.21 17.53 2.45
CA LYS A 342 -16.89 16.15 2.04
C LYS A 342 -17.33 15.89 0.60
N THR A 343 -18.45 16.45 0.17
CA THR A 343 -18.92 16.41 -1.22
C THR A 343 -17.95 17.13 -2.14
N ARG A 344 -17.48 18.33 -1.75
CA ARG A 344 -16.51 19.12 -2.51
C ARG A 344 -15.15 18.40 -2.62
N ILE A 345 -14.68 17.77 -1.55
CA ILE A 345 -13.45 16.94 -1.55
C ILE A 345 -13.58 15.77 -2.53
N ARG A 346 -14.70 15.03 -2.50
CA ARG A 346 -14.93 13.92 -3.42
C ARG A 346 -14.95 14.38 -4.87
N ALA A 347 -15.69 15.46 -5.16
CA ALA A 347 -15.76 16.04 -6.50
C ALA A 347 -14.37 16.48 -7.02
N ALA A 348 -13.55 17.10 -6.19
CA ALA A 348 -12.19 17.49 -6.54
C ALA A 348 -11.33 16.28 -6.93
N ARG A 349 -11.35 15.20 -6.13
CA ARG A 349 -10.61 13.97 -6.38
C ARG A 349 -11.09 13.27 -7.67
N ASP A 350 -12.41 13.23 -7.90
CA ASP A 350 -12.99 12.62 -9.10
C ASP A 350 -12.62 13.42 -10.38
N LEU A 351 -12.67 14.75 -10.33
CA LEU A 351 -12.29 15.61 -11.43
C LEU A 351 -10.81 15.50 -11.77
N VAL A 352 -9.95 15.42 -10.76
CA VAL A 352 -8.49 15.29 -10.98
C VAL A 352 -8.17 13.96 -11.63
N TYR A 353 -8.71 12.86 -11.13
CA TYR A 353 -8.49 11.55 -11.73
C TYR A 353 -9.05 11.46 -13.16
N HIS A 354 -10.26 12.02 -13.40
CA HIS A 354 -10.83 12.12 -14.76
C HIS A 354 -9.93 12.90 -15.71
N ARG A 355 -9.39 14.05 -15.27
CA ARG A 355 -8.47 14.86 -16.09
C ARG A 355 -7.22 14.07 -16.45
N ARG A 356 -6.56 13.44 -15.45
CA ARG A 356 -5.40 12.57 -15.65
C ARG A 356 -5.69 11.46 -16.66
N TRP A 357 -6.82 10.77 -16.50
CA TRP A 357 -7.26 9.74 -17.43
C TRP A 357 -7.48 10.28 -18.84
N LYS A 358 -8.17 11.41 -19.00
CA LYS A 358 -8.45 12.04 -20.30
C LYS A 358 -7.19 12.48 -21.05
N GLU A 359 -6.14 12.84 -20.31
CA GLU A 359 -4.84 13.21 -20.83
C GLU A 359 -3.95 11.98 -21.15
N GLY A 360 -4.48 10.77 -21.01
CA GLY A 360 -3.75 9.52 -21.28
C GLY A 360 -2.86 9.08 -20.14
N GLY A 361 -3.10 9.60 -18.92
CA GLY A 361 -2.33 9.24 -17.72
C GLY A 361 -2.38 7.75 -17.44
N LYS A 362 -1.21 7.17 -17.19
CA LYS A 362 -1.03 5.75 -16.87
C LYS A 362 -0.57 5.61 -15.42
N ILE A 363 -0.82 4.45 -14.87
CA ILE A 363 -0.32 4.00 -13.57
C ILE A 363 0.60 2.82 -13.81
N ASP A 364 1.77 2.83 -13.21
CA ASP A 364 2.72 1.74 -13.31
C ASP A 364 2.26 0.59 -12.42
N ILE A 365 2.14 -0.61 -12.99
CA ILE A 365 1.92 -1.87 -12.30
C ILE A 365 3.21 -2.65 -12.41
N HIS A 366 3.73 -3.13 -11.26
CA HIS A 366 5.05 -3.72 -11.22
C HIS A 366 5.01 -5.19 -10.82
N CYS A 367 6.02 -5.93 -11.22
CA CYS A 367 6.36 -7.24 -10.68
C CYS A 367 7.83 -7.26 -10.26
N LEU A 368 8.09 -7.58 -9.01
CA LEU A 368 9.40 -7.96 -8.51
C LEU A 368 9.53 -9.48 -8.58
N GLN A 369 10.58 -9.98 -9.21
CA GLN A 369 10.92 -11.37 -9.25
C GLN A 369 12.21 -11.62 -8.45
N LEU A 370 12.16 -12.60 -7.55
CA LEU A 370 13.30 -13.05 -6.75
C LEU A 370 13.27 -14.58 -6.73
N GLY A 371 14.11 -15.22 -7.54
CA GLY A 371 14.03 -16.67 -7.74
C GLY A 371 12.63 -17.11 -8.20
N ASN A 372 11.97 -17.99 -7.43
CA ASN A 372 10.59 -18.44 -7.67
C ASN A 372 9.52 -17.53 -7.01
N ALA A 373 9.93 -16.47 -6.32
CA ALA A 373 8.97 -15.51 -5.74
C ALA A 373 8.63 -14.42 -6.75
N ARG A 374 7.33 -14.06 -6.79
CA ARG A 374 6.75 -12.98 -7.57
C ARG A 374 5.96 -12.08 -6.65
N VAL A 375 6.24 -10.77 -6.68
CA VAL A 375 5.45 -9.77 -5.95
C VAL A 375 4.85 -8.81 -6.95
N LEU A 376 3.54 -8.77 -7.02
CA LEU A 376 2.78 -7.85 -7.87
C LEU A 376 2.36 -6.61 -7.09
N PHE A 377 2.57 -5.42 -7.65
CA PHE A 377 2.25 -4.14 -7.02
C PHE A 377 1.17 -3.42 -7.84
N PHE A 378 -0.02 -3.24 -7.23
CA PHE A 378 -1.20 -2.67 -7.87
C PHE A 378 -1.63 -1.34 -7.26
N PRO A 379 -2.31 -0.48 -8.05
CA PRO A 379 -2.96 0.72 -7.55
C PRO A 379 -4.28 0.41 -6.84
N GLY A 380 -4.77 1.39 -6.06
CA GLY A 380 -6.13 1.44 -5.54
C GLY A 380 -6.51 0.32 -4.59
N GLU A 381 -7.79 0.26 -4.29
CA GLU A 381 -8.40 -0.71 -3.38
C GLU A 381 -8.89 -1.91 -4.18
N LEU A 382 -7.92 -2.76 -4.57
CA LEU A 382 -8.14 -3.92 -5.45
C LEU A 382 -8.97 -5.00 -4.76
N PHE A 383 -9.91 -5.64 -5.47
CA PHE A 383 -10.68 -6.76 -4.94
C PHE A 383 -9.83 -8.03 -4.82
N VAL A 384 -10.16 -8.88 -3.84
CA VAL A 384 -9.38 -10.09 -3.48
C VAL A 384 -9.35 -11.13 -4.61
N GLU A 385 -10.33 -11.13 -5.48
CA GLU A 385 -10.41 -12.04 -6.62
C GLU A 385 -9.21 -11.92 -7.56
N TYR A 386 -8.65 -10.71 -7.73
CA TYR A 386 -7.41 -10.52 -8.52
C TYR A 386 -6.20 -11.18 -7.88
N GLN A 387 -6.08 -11.12 -6.55
CA GLN A 387 -5.00 -11.78 -5.82
C GLN A 387 -5.11 -13.31 -5.94
N ILE A 388 -6.31 -13.84 -5.75
CA ILE A 388 -6.58 -15.28 -5.89
C ILE A 388 -6.29 -15.74 -7.31
N ALA A 389 -6.71 -14.98 -8.32
CA ALA A 389 -6.43 -15.30 -9.73
C ALA A 389 -4.94 -15.28 -10.03
N ALA A 390 -4.19 -14.27 -9.55
CA ALA A 390 -2.75 -14.20 -9.75
C ALA A 390 -2.00 -15.39 -9.13
N LYS A 391 -2.36 -15.79 -7.91
CA LYS A 391 -1.82 -17.00 -7.26
C LYS A 391 -2.13 -18.29 -8.05
N ALA A 392 -3.34 -18.38 -8.59
CA ALA A 392 -3.77 -19.56 -9.36
C ALA A 392 -3.07 -19.69 -10.73
N MET A 393 -2.52 -18.59 -11.29
CA MET A 393 -1.77 -18.62 -12.55
C MET A 393 -0.39 -19.27 -12.41
N LEU A 394 0.23 -19.23 -11.22
CA LEU A 394 1.52 -19.84 -10.92
C LEU A 394 1.44 -20.65 -9.62
N PRO A 395 0.76 -21.82 -9.64
CA PRO A 395 0.48 -22.58 -8.42
C PRO A 395 1.73 -23.19 -7.75
N ASP A 396 2.82 -23.32 -8.49
CA ASP A 396 4.09 -23.88 -8.00
C ASP A 396 5.07 -22.78 -7.55
N ASP A 397 4.78 -21.51 -7.83
CA ASP A 397 5.59 -20.35 -7.45
C ASP A 397 5.00 -19.66 -6.20
N PHE A 398 5.86 -18.93 -5.50
CA PHE A 398 5.40 -18.04 -4.41
C PHE A 398 4.92 -16.71 -5.01
N VAL A 399 3.61 -16.48 -5.01
CA VAL A 399 3.02 -15.24 -5.53
C VAL A 399 2.42 -14.42 -4.38
N ALA A 400 2.89 -13.19 -4.22
CA ALA A 400 2.35 -12.20 -3.30
C ALA A 400 1.80 -10.98 -4.07
N VAL A 401 0.78 -10.35 -3.51
CA VAL A 401 0.14 -9.16 -4.09
C VAL A 401 0.14 -8.03 -3.08
N ALA A 402 0.60 -6.85 -3.50
CA ALA A 402 0.47 -5.58 -2.82
C ALA A 402 -0.55 -4.71 -3.58
N ALA A 403 -1.59 -4.28 -2.93
CA ALA A 403 -2.52 -3.26 -3.40
C ALA A 403 -2.22 -1.91 -2.74
N TYR A 404 -3.08 -0.91 -2.94
CA TYR A 404 -2.97 0.41 -2.30
C TYR A 404 -1.70 1.20 -2.69
N GLY A 405 -1.27 1.08 -3.95
CA GLY A 405 -0.34 2.00 -4.59
C GLY A 405 -1.01 3.37 -4.88
N ASP A 406 -0.98 3.87 -6.15
CA ASP A 406 -1.73 5.09 -6.48
C ASP A 406 -3.22 4.93 -6.16
N GLY A 407 -3.72 5.67 -5.16
CA GLY A 407 -5.12 5.65 -4.74
C GLY A 407 -6.08 6.44 -5.64
N GLY A 408 -5.61 6.95 -6.78
CA GLY A 408 -6.42 7.69 -7.75
C GLY A 408 -7.65 6.93 -8.24
N PRO A 409 -7.54 5.66 -8.63
CA PRO A 409 -8.69 4.83 -9.07
C PRO A 409 -9.77 4.61 -8.00
N GLY A 410 -9.41 4.69 -6.70
CA GLY A 410 -10.27 4.23 -5.61
C GLY A 410 -10.42 2.71 -5.65
N TYR A 411 -11.64 2.21 -5.41
CA TYR A 411 -11.90 0.78 -5.48
C TYR A 411 -11.85 0.24 -6.91
N ILE A 412 -11.30 -0.97 -7.06
CA ILE A 412 -11.17 -1.66 -8.33
C ILE A 412 -11.86 -3.03 -8.20
N GLY A 413 -13.12 -3.09 -8.67
CA GLY A 413 -13.93 -4.30 -8.61
C GLY A 413 -13.74 -5.22 -9.80
N THR A 414 -14.30 -6.43 -9.72
CA THR A 414 -14.44 -7.36 -10.83
C THR A 414 -15.63 -6.96 -11.73
N GLU A 415 -15.66 -7.38 -12.98
CA GLU A 415 -16.72 -7.03 -13.92
C GLU A 415 -18.12 -7.35 -13.36
N VAL A 416 -18.28 -8.55 -12.79
CA VAL A 416 -19.56 -8.98 -12.20
C VAL A 416 -19.99 -8.08 -11.04
N SER A 417 -19.06 -7.56 -10.25
CA SER A 417 -19.36 -6.77 -9.07
C SER A 417 -20.02 -5.43 -9.40
N TYR A 418 -19.75 -4.83 -10.55
CA TYR A 418 -20.44 -3.63 -11.00
C TYR A 418 -21.92 -3.89 -11.26
N GLY A 419 -22.24 -5.05 -11.86
CA GLY A 419 -23.61 -5.49 -12.04
C GLY A 419 -24.34 -5.82 -10.73
N GLN A 420 -23.63 -6.29 -9.72
CA GLN A 420 -24.17 -6.59 -8.39
C GLN A 420 -24.52 -5.34 -7.60
N GLY A 421 -23.88 -4.19 -7.89
CA GLY A 421 -24.03 -2.94 -7.15
C GLY A 421 -23.22 -2.92 -5.85
N GLY A 422 -23.46 -1.93 -5.03
CA GLY A 422 -22.80 -1.73 -3.75
C GLY A 422 -21.91 -0.50 -3.70
N TYR A 423 -21.42 -0.22 -2.50
CA TYR A 423 -20.60 0.95 -2.20
C TYR A 423 -19.30 0.98 -3.01
N GLU A 424 -18.58 -0.13 -3.05
CA GLU A 424 -17.23 -0.24 -3.59
C GLU A 424 -17.17 0.02 -5.11
N VAL A 425 -18.20 -0.40 -5.85
CA VAL A 425 -18.26 -0.26 -7.33
C VAL A 425 -19.11 0.92 -7.79
N GLY A 426 -19.62 1.70 -6.82
CA GLY A 426 -20.44 2.88 -7.07
C GLY A 426 -19.63 4.17 -6.92
N ARG A 427 -19.94 4.93 -5.85
CA ARG A 427 -19.45 6.30 -5.65
C ARG A 427 -17.94 6.42 -5.41
N VAL A 428 -17.28 5.38 -4.92
CA VAL A 428 -15.86 5.40 -4.51
C VAL A 428 -14.93 4.69 -5.48
N SER A 429 -15.48 4.06 -6.52
CA SER A 429 -14.73 3.56 -7.67
C SER A 429 -14.69 4.60 -8.78
N ARG A 430 -13.55 4.70 -9.44
CA ARG A 430 -13.35 5.53 -10.64
C ARG A 430 -13.01 4.67 -11.86
N THR A 431 -13.28 3.36 -11.79
CA THR A 431 -13.01 2.42 -12.85
C THR A 431 -14.30 1.81 -13.42
N ALA A 432 -14.29 1.49 -14.71
CA ALA A 432 -15.41 0.85 -15.41
C ALA A 432 -15.30 -0.69 -15.35
N PRO A 433 -16.39 -1.46 -15.60
CA PRO A 433 -16.39 -2.93 -15.57
C PRO A 433 -15.26 -3.58 -16.36
N GLY A 434 -14.90 -3.06 -17.54
CA GLY A 434 -13.79 -3.56 -18.36
C GLY A 434 -12.41 -3.50 -17.71
N VAL A 435 -12.26 -2.94 -16.49
CA VAL A 435 -11.01 -2.93 -15.74
C VAL A 435 -10.49 -4.34 -15.46
N GLU A 436 -11.37 -5.32 -15.26
CA GLU A 436 -10.98 -6.70 -15.00
C GLU A 436 -10.21 -7.31 -16.17
N SER A 437 -10.71 -7.14 -17.40
CA SER A 437 -10.00 -7.62 -18.59
C SER A 437 -8.63 -6.95 -18.76
N VAL A 438 -8.52 -5.65 -18.49
CA VAL A 438 -7.25 -4.92 -18.55
C VAL A 438 -6.26 -5.47 -17.51
N LEU A 439 -6.68 -5.61 -16.25
CA LEU A 439 -5.79 -6.07 -15.19
C LEU A 439 -5.41 -7.55 -15.32
N ASN A 440 -6.31 -8.42 -15.74
CA ASN A 440 -5.96 -9.82 -16.01
C ASN A 440 -4.90 -9.93 -17.09
N GLY A 441 -5.02 -9.18 -18.19
CA GLY A 441 -3.98 -9.14 -19.21
C GLY A 441 -2.65 -8.57 -18.71
N VAL A 442 -2.67 -7.62 -17.78
CA VAL A 442 -1.45 -7.10 -17.13
C VAL A 442 -0.82 -8.17 -16.22
N ILE A 443 -1.63 -8.88 -15.42
CA ILE A 443 -1.15 -9.96 -14.53
C ILE A 443 -0.50 -11.07 -15.36
N GLU A 444 -1.18 -11.55 -16.41
CA GLU A 444 -0.64 -12.58 -17.33
C GLU A 444 0.72 -12.16 -17.89
N ASN A 445 0.82 -10.92 -18.39
CA ASN A 445 2.07 -10.41 -18.94
C ASN A 445 3.18 -10.22 -17.90
N LEU A 446 2.86 -9.81 -16.67
CA LEU A 446 3.84 -9.65 -15.60
C LEU A 446 4.35 -10.99 -15.07
N LEU A 447 3.48 -12.01 -15.02
CA LEU A 447 3.81 -13.35 -14.55
C LEU A 447 4.37 -14.26 -15.65
N ALA A 448 4.28 -13.88 -16.94
CA ALA A 448 4.86 -14.65 -18.03
C ALA A 448 6.37 -14.81 -17.81
N THR A 449 6.84 -16.05 -17.79
CA THR A 449 8.27 -16.39 -17.85
C THR A 449 8.76 -16.16 -19.27
N GLU A 450 9.91 -15.49 -19.42
CA GLU A 450 10.60 -15.36 -20.71
C GLU A 450 11.19 -16.69 -21.19
#